data_23f0e9161126b35314c1894bc6c56be1
#
_entry.id   23f0e9161126b35314c1894bc6c56be1
#
_cell.length_a   1.000
_cell.length_b   1.000
_cell.length_c   1.000
_cell.angle_alpha   90.00
_cell.angle_beta   90.00
_cell.angle_gamma   90.00
#
_symmetry.space_group_name_H-M   'P 1'
#
loop_
_entity.id
_entity.type
_entity.pdbx_description
1 polymer ?
#
loop_
_entity_poly.entity_id
_entity_poly.type
_entity_poly.pdbx_seq_one_letter_code
_entity_poly.pdbx_strand_id
1 'polypeptide(L)'
;MNDIKNFACHKLYWNIDSCQGQSVVNVNDRGEVISFQLLDEEIRHTEWIGGVIILSPMIELSMARDFKTLLNDAFREKNDSHLYAWHVSHFDFTNENISSQSTLRKLH
;
A
#
# COMPACT_ATOMS: atom_id res chain seq x y z
N MET A 1 -4.72 13.81 20.20
CA MET A 1 -3.58 12.89 20.13
C MET A 1 -3.65 12.12 18.82
N ASN A 2 -2.58 12.11 18.06
CA ASN A 2 -2.58 11.45 16.75
C ASN A 2 -2.20 9.98 16.93
N ASP A 3 -3.12 9.11 16.56
CA ASP A 3 -2.84 7.68 16.56
C ASP A 3 -2.16 7.33 15.25
N ILE A 4 -0.91 6.90 15.36
CA ILE A 4 -0.15 6.44 14.21
C ILE A 4 -0.18 4.91 14.22
N LYS A 5 -0.55 4.34 13.08
CA LYS A 5 -0.58 2.89 12.89
C LYS A 5 0.54 2.49 11.94
N ASN A 6 1.17 1.38 12.23
CA ASN A 6 2.26 0.85 11.42
C ASN A 6 1.81 -0.46 10.80
N PHE A 7 1.88 -0.54 9.48
CA PHE A 7 1.49 -1.74 8.74
C PHE A 7 2.69 -2.28 7.98
N ALA A 8 2.91 -3.58 8.09
CA ALA A 8 3.98 -4.26 7.36
C ALA A 8 3.40 -5.13 6.25
N CYS A 9 4.05 -5.11 5.10
CA CYS A 9 3.60 -5.84 3.91
C CYS A 9 4.76 -6.55 3.22
N HIS A 10 4.44 -7.41 2.26
CA HIS A 10 5.44 -8.13 1.47
C HIS A 10 6.11 -7.23 0.44
N LYS A 11 5.35 -6.29 -0.14
CA LYS A 11 5.84 -5.45 -1.23
C LYS A 11 5.12 -4.11 -1.22
N LEU A 12 5.87 -3.05 -1.47
CA LEU A 12 5.36 -1.68 -1.44
C LEU A 12 5.63 -1.01 -2.78
N TYR A 13 4.60 -0.35 -3.34
CA TYR A 13 4.73 0.44 -4.56
C TYR A 13 4.48 1.90 -4.23
N TRP A 14 5.37 2.79 -4.67
CA TRP A 14 5.15 4.24 -4.56
C TRP A 14 5.12 4.91 -5.93
N ASN A 15 5.29 4.14 -7.00
CA ASN A 15 5.10 4.57 -8.37
C ASN A 15 4.87 3.32 -9.22
N ILE A 16 4.47 3.52 -10.47
CA ILE A 16 4.15 2.41 -11.35
C ILE A 16 5.36 1.49 -11.59
N ASP A 17 6.56 2.09 -11.63
CA ASP A 17 7.81 1.35 -11.85
C ASP A 17 8.71 1.31 -10.61
N SER A 18 8.21 1.75 -9.47
CA SER A 18 9.03 1.85 -8.27
C SER A 18 8.41 1.06 -7.13
N CYS A 19 9.11 0.03 -6.70
CA CYS A 19 8.66 -0.79 -5.59
C CYS A 19 9.85 -1.28 -4.78
N GLN A 20 9.55 -1.78 -3.58
CA GLN A 20 10.54 -2.41 -2.72
C GLN A 20 9.90 -3.61 -2.03
N GLY A 21 10.73 -4.48 -1.45
CA GLY A 21 10.28 -5.69 -0.78
C GLY A 21 9.56 -5.41 0.52
N GLN A 22 9.75 -6.28 1.51
CA GLN A 22 9.08 -6.14 2.80
C GLN A 22 9.29 -4.74 3.35
N SER A 23 8.19 -4.09 3.70
CA SER A 23 8.19 -2.68 4.08
C SER A 23 7.20 -2.41 5.19
N VAL A 24 7.44 -1.30 5.90
CA VAL A 24 6.53 -0.78 6.92
C VAL A 24 6.05 0.60 6.48
N VAL A 25 4.75 0.82 6.59
CA VAL A 25 4.13 2.10 6.27
C VAL A 25 3.51 2.67 7.54
N ASN A 26 3.77 3.94 7.81
CA ASN A 26 3.22 4.64 8.96
C ASN A 26 2.07 5.52 8.47
N VAL A 27 0.90 5.33 9.06
CA VAL A 27 -0.33 6.00 8.62
C VAL A 27 -0.95 6.71 9.82
N ASN A 28 -1.40 7.94 9.64
CA ASN A 28 -2.08 8.69 10.70
C ASN A 28 -3.57 8.31 10.78
N ASP A 29 -4.30 8.96 11.69
CA ASP A 29 -5.71 8.67 11.92
C ASP A 29 -6.63 9.09 10.76
N ARG A 30 -6.11 9.87 9.82
CA ARG A 30 -6.83 10.28 8.60
C ARG A 30 -6.55 9.36 7.42
N GLY A 31 -5.70 8.34 7.62
CA GLY A 31 -5.29 7.46 6.54
C GLY A 31 -4.18 8.02 5.66
N GLU A 32 -3.57 9.14 6.06
CA GLU A 32 -2.47 9.73 5.30
C GLU A 32 -1.16 9.06 5.68
N VAL A 33 -0.31 8.80 4.68
CA VAL A 33 0.99 8.20 4.88
C VAL A 33 1.95 9.27 5.44
N ILE A 34 2.56 8.95 6.58
CA ILE A 34 3.57 9.81 7.20
C ILE A 34 4.95 9.45 6.69
N SER A 35 5.25 8.15 6.64
CA SER A 35 6.55 7.65 6.20
C SER A 35 6.43 6.19 5.82
N PHE A 36 7.46 5.69 5.14
CA PHE A 36 7.60 4.28 4.85
C PHE A 36 9.08 3.92 4.79
N GLN A 37 9.39 2.65 5.05
CA GLN A 37 10.77 2.18 5.05
C GLN A 37 10.81 0.67 4.83
N LEU A 38 11.98 0.16 4.46
CA LEU A 38 12.18 -1.29 4.38
C LEU A 38 12.11 -1.89 5.78
N LEU A 39 11.51 -3.07 5.86
CA LEU A 39 11.43 -3.83 7.10
C LEU A 39 12.71 -4.67 7.22
N ASP A 40 13.70 -4.15 7.95
CA ASP A 40 14.96 -4.84 8.14
C ASP A 40 15.14 -5.41 9.54
N GLU A 41 14.23 -5.06 10.45
CA GLU A 41 14.19 -5.59 11.81
C GLU A 41 12.78 -5.49 12.35
N GLU A 42 12.52 -6.17 13.47
CA GLU A 42 11.21 -6.12 14.10
C GLU A 42 10.95 -4.74 14.67
N ILE A 43 9.83 -4.14 14.27
CA ILE A 43 9.39 -2.82 14.74
C ILE A 43 8.19 -3.02 15.65
N ARG A 44 8.26 -2.41 16.84
CA ARG A 44 7.17 -2.50 17.82
C ARG A 44 5.88 -1.88 17.31
N HIS A 45 4.77 -2.45 17.74
CA HIS A 45 3.42 -1.95 17.41
C HIS A 45 3.16 -1.91 15.91
N THR A 46 3.74 -2.86 15.18
CA THR A 46 3.51 -3.00 13.75
C THR A 46 2.59 -4.18 13.50
N GLU A 47 1.53 -3.92 12.74
CA GLU A 47 0.62 -4.98 12.33
C GLU A 47 1.09 -5.56 11.00
N TRP A 48 1.38 -6.87 10.99
CA TRP A 48 1.72 -7.54 9.74
C TRP A 48 0.45 -7.88 8.98
N ILE A 49 0.23 -7.23 7.85
CA ILE A 49 -0.94 -7.48 7.01
C ILE A 49 -0.60 -8.23 5.74
N GLY A 50 0.69 -8.32 5.40
CA GLY A 50 1.14 -9.01 4.18
C GLY A 50 0.68 -8.32 2.92
N GLY A 51 0.64 -9.06 1.81
CA GLY A 51 0.16 -8.54 0.54
C GLY A 51 0.98 -7.38 -0.02
N VAL A 52 0.31 -6.52 -0.77
CA VAL A 52 0.92 -5.36 -1.42
C VAL A 52 0.28 -4.09 -0.87
N ILE A 53 1.10 -3.07 -0.62
CA ILE A 53 0.61 -1.73 -0.30
C ILE A 53 1.01 -0.79 -1.44
N ILE A 54 0.04 -0.02 -1.92
CA ILE A 54 0.25 1.00 -2.96
C ILE A 54 0.08 2.37 -2.30
N LEU A 55 1.12 3.21 -2.41
CA LEU A 55 1.07 4.59 -1.93
C LEU A 55 0.57 5.47 -3.06
N SER A 56 -0.67 5.94 -2.93
CA SER A 56 -1.35 6.67 -4.00
C SER A 56 -1.94 7.97 -3.49
N PRO A 57 -1.93 9.04 -4.31
CA PRO A 57 -2.62 10.28 -3.93
C PRO A 57 -4.14 10.17 -4.04
N MET A 58 -4.65 9.07 -4.58
CA MET A 58 -6.09 8.89 -4.78
C MET A 58 -6.79 8.60 -3.46
N ILE A 59 -7.82 9.39 -3.15
CA ILE A 59 -8.65 9.18 -1.96
C ILE A 59 -9.60 8.01 -2.20
N GLU A 60 -10.06 7.85 -3.43
CA GLU A 60 -10.92 6.74 -3.82
C GLU A 60 -10.24 5.94 -4.91
N LEU A 61 -10.22 4.64 -4.73
CA LEU A 61 -9.60 3.71 -5.68
C LEU A 61 -10.40 2.42 -5.66
N SER A 62 -10.74 1.91 -6.83
CA SER A 62 -11.51 0.67 -6.97
C SER A 62 -10.63 -0.44 -7.52
N MET A 63 -10.97 -1.68 -7.16
CA MET A 63 -10.26 -2.83 -7.69
C MET A 63 -10.40 -2.87 -9.20
N ALA A 64 -9.29 -3.12 -9.89
CA ALA A 64 -9.24 -3.24 -11.33
C ALA A 64 -9.19 -4.73 -11.72
N ARG A 65 -9.27 -4.99 -13.02
CA ARG A 65 -9.25 -6.35 -13.54
C ARG A 65 -7.87 -7.02 -13.44
N ASP A 66 -6.81 -6.21 -13.39
CA ASP A 66 -5.46 -6.71 -13.22
C ASP A 66 -4.63 -5.68 -12.46
N PHE A 67 -3.45 -6.10 -11.98
CA PHE A 67 -2.62 -5.26 -11.13
C PHE A 67 -2.04 -4.08 -11.88
N LYS A 68 -1.66 -4.27 -13.13
CA LYS A 68 -1.10 -3.18 -13.94
C LYS A 68 -2.12 -2.05 -14.11
N THR A 69 -3.37 -2.40 -14.37
CA THR A 69 -4.45 -1.41 -14.47
C THR A 69 -4.66 -0.71 -13.14
N LEU A 70 -4.62 -1.46 -12.03
CA LEU A 70 -4.75 -0.89 -10.70
C LEU A 70 -3.64 0.13 -10.42
N LEU A 71 -2.39 -0.20 -10.75
CA LEU A 71 -1.28 0.73 -10.58
C LEU A 71 -1.45 1.98 -11.45
N ASN A 72 -1.90 1.82 -12.70
CA ASN A 72 -2.16 2.95 -13.57
C ASN A 72 -3.22 3.88 -12.96
N ASP A 73 -4.29 3.30 -12.41
CA ASP A 73 -5.34 4.07 -11.77
C ASP A 73 -4.83 4.77 -10.51
N ALA A 74 -4.04 4.06 -9.70
CA ALA A 74 -3.52 4.60 -8.46
C ALA A 74 -2.58 5.78 -8.67
N PHE A 75 -1.83 5.78 -9.76
CA PHE A 75 -0.84 6.82 -10.06
C PHE A 75 -1.27 7.74 -11.20
N ARG A 76 -2.56 7.77 -11.51
CA ARG A 76 -3.11 8.63 -12.55
C ARG A 76 -2.89 10.10 -12.25
N GLU A 77 -3.10 10.50 -11.01
CA GLU A 77 -2.88 11.86 -10.57
C GLU A 77 -1.55 11.98 -9.85
N LYS A 78 -0.88 13.09 -10.06
CA LYS A 78 0.37 13.39 -9.37
C LYS A 78 0.09 14.44 -8.31
N ASN A 79 0.17 14.03 -7.05
CA ASN A 79 -0.02 14.92 -5.92
C ASN A 79 0.91 14.46 -4.81
N ASP A 80 1.97 15.23 -4.57
CA ASP A 80 2.96 14.88 -3.57
C ASP A 80 2.60 15.35 -2.16
N SER A 81 1.49 16.08 -2.02
CA SER A 81 1.10 16.65 -0.74
C SER A 81 0.57 15.60 0.22
N HIS A 82 -0.24 14.67 -0.28
CA HIS A 82 -0.86 13.64 0.54
C HIS A 82 -0.86 12.31 -0.21
N LEU A 83 -0.40 11.28 0.48
CA LEU A 83 -0.45 9.91 -0.03
C LEU A 83 -1.27 9.06 0.91
N TYR A 84 -1.98 8.10 0.36
CA TYR A 84 -2.80 7.15 1.09
C TYR A 84 -2.28 5.75 0.82
N ALA A 85 -2.37 4.89 1.82
CA ALA A 85 -1.89 3.51 1.70
C ALA A 85 -3.08 2.61 1.34
N TRP A 86 -3.00 2.00 0.17
CA TRP A 86 -4.00 1.06 -0.32
C TRP A 86 -3.47 -0.36 -0.23
N HIS A 87 -4.18 -1.22 0.46
CA HIS A 87 -3.76 -2.60 0.70
C HIS A 87 -4.47 -3.55 -0.24
N VAL A 88 -3.67 -4.36 -0.95
CA VAL A 88 -4.16 -5.44 -1.80
C VAL A 88 -3.88 -6.75 -1.08
N SER A 89 -4.96 -7.41 -0.62
CA SER A 89 -4.85 -8.70 0.04
C SER A 89 -4.80 -9.84 -0.97
N HIS A 90 -4.32 -11.00 -0.53
CA HIS A 90 -4.30 -12.23 -1.34
C HIS A 90 -3.68 -12.02 -2.72
N PHE A 91 -2.60 -11.25 -2.75
CA PHE A 91 -1.88 -10.97 -3.99
C PHE A 91 -1.14 -12.21 -4.47
N ASP A 92 -1.18 -12.45 -5.79
CA ASP A 92 -0.46 -13.56 -6.41
C ASP A 92 0.96 -13.11 -6.76
N PHE A 93 1.92 -13.41 -5.89
CA PHE A 93 3.31 -13.00 -6.08
C PHE A 93 4.02 -13.80 -7.17
N THR A 94 3.50 -14.98 -7.51
CA THR A 94 4.09 -15.79 -8.57
C THR A 94 3.87 -15.15 -9.93
N ASN A 95 2.66 -14.66 -10.18
CA ASN A 95 2.29 -14.02 -11.44
C ASN A 95 2.34 -12.49 -11.35
N GLU A 96 2.67 -11.95 -10.19
CA GLU A 96 2.68 -10.51 -9.91
C GLU A 96 1.37 -9.85 -10.32
N ASN A 97 0.27 -10.42 -9.87
CA ASN A 97 -1.05 -9.97 -10.24
C ASN A 97 -2.03 -10.15 -9.09
N ILE A 98 -3.18 -9.52 -9.22
CA ILE A 98 -4.28 -9.76 -8.29
C ILE A 98 -4.90 -11.11 -8.57
N SER A 99 -5.44 -11.73 -7.53
CA SER A 99 -6.13 -13.00 -7.63
C SER A 99 -7.64 -12.79 -7.52
N SER A 100 -8.41 -13.85 -7.75
CA SER A 100 -9.86 -13.80 -7.59
C SER A 100 -10.28 -13.49 -6.14
N GLN A 101 -9.37 -13.68 -5.18
CA GLN A 101 -9.65 -13.45 -3.77
C GLN A 101 -9.09 -12.12 -3.26
N SER A 102 -8.39 -11.39 -4.11
CA SER A 102 -7.80 -10.11 -3.71
C SER A 102 -8.86 -9.07 -3.39
N THR A 103 -8.61 -8.29 -2.33
CA THR A 103 -9.44 -7.15 -1.97
C THR A 103 -8.58 -5.92 -1.89
N LEU A 104 -9.20 -4.76 -2.10
CA LEU A 104 -8.53 -3.47 -2.04
C LEU A 104 -9.15 -2.65 -0.91
N ARG A 105 -8.30 -2.14 -0.02
CA ARG A 105 -8.77 -1.39 1.15
C ARG A 105 -7.81 -0.27 1.48
N LYS A 106 -8.34 0.92 1.74
CA LYS A 106 -7.54 2.03 2.23
C LYS A 106 -7.27 1.81 3.72
N LEU A 107 -5.99 1.91 4.10
CA LEU A 107 -5.59 1.72 5.50
C LEU A 107 -5.77 3.02 6.29
N HIS A 108 -6.24 2.86 7.52
CA HIS A 108 -6.35 4.00 8.45
C HIS A 108 -6.59 3.55 9.89
#